data_773667111535ad34a4396a62a93e2171
#
_entry.id   773667111535ad34a4396a62a93e2171
#
_cell.length_a   1.000
_cell.length_b   1.000
_cell.length_c   1.000
_cell.angle_alpha   90.00
_cell.angle_beta   90.00
_cell.angle_gamma   90.00
#
_symmetry.space_group_name_H-M   'P 1'
#
loop_
_entity.id
_entity.type
_entity.pdbx_description
1 polymer ?
#
loop_
_entity_poly.entity_id
_entity_poly.type
_entity_poly.pdbx_seq_one_letter_code
_entity_poly.pdbx_strand_id
1 'polypeptide(L)'
;YQQRVVNKKNLEASNEFFAKFVQEVHNRGMKIILDGVFNHCGSFNKWLDKERIYEQSEDYEKGAYVSADSPYRSFFRFNNEHEWPYNEFYEGWWGHNTLPKLNYEQSPELKEYILNIGRKWVREPYNVDGWRLDVAADLGFTEEYNHKFWKEFRAAVKAERPDALILAEHYGDTSRWLGGDEWDTVMNYDAFMEPITWFLTGMEKHSDSRRDDLYGNAEAFKNSMIYNMAHMPGPSLQTAMNELSNHDHSRFLTRTNRRVGRMNTLGSDAASQGIDKGVMREAVVMQMTWVGAPTVYYGDEAGVCGFTDPDNRRTYPWGKEDQELLSFHKEAICIHKDNPVLTYGSTCFLSLEHQLLSYGRFDEENQIVVVVNNSREEREVNIPVWKASVPPFCTMERLMLTLENGFSTNDAVYGVRNGILYLKLPPVCSMILKTL
;
A
#
# COMPACT_ATOMS: atom_id res chain seq x y z
N TYR A 1 -13.51 22.33 -11.92
CA TYR A 1 -12.06 22.23 -11.69
C TYR A 1 -11.36 23.54 -12.04
N GLN A 2 -11.48 24.05 -13.27
CA GLN A 2 -10.83 25.25 -13.75
C GLN A 2 -11.06 26.48 -12.82
N GLN A 3 -12.30 26.77 -12.44
CA GLN A 3 -12.61 27.87 -11.52
C GLN A 3 -11.94 27.76 -10.14
N ARG A 4 -11.64 26.53 -9.67
CA ARG A 4 -10.96 26.32 -8.40
C ARG A 4 -9.45 26.58 -8.49
N VAL A 5 -8.83 26.16 -9.59
CA VAL A 5 -7.36 26.24 -9.72
C VAL A 5 -6.85 27.61 -10.17
N VAL A 6 -7.63 28.38 -10.93
CA VAL A 6 -7.24 29.73 -11.37
C VAL A 6 -7.63 30.85 -10.40
N ASN A 7 -8.48 30.58 -9.41
CA ASN A 7 -8.87 31.58 -8.42
C ASN A 7 -8.06 31.42 -7.12
N LYS A 8 -7.11 32.30 -6.87
CA LYS A 8 -6.24 32.27 -5.68
C LYS A 8 -7.01 32.27 -4.36
N LYS A 9 -8.11 33.03 -4.25
CA LYS A 9 -8.95 33.05 -3.04
C LYS A 9 -9.59 31.69 -2.76
N ASN A 10 -10.02 30.98 -3.81
CA ASN A 10 -10.55 29.63 -3.66
C ASN A 10 -9.47 28.64 -3.21
N LEU A 11 -8.22 28.78 -3.70
CA LEU A 11 -7.10 27.97 -3.25
C LEU A 11 -6.74 28.23 -1.78
N GLU A 12 -6.71 29.50 -1.38
CA GLU A 12 -6.46 29.91 0.01
C GLU A 12 -7.55 29.35 0.95
N ALA A 13 -8.82 29.51 0.61
CA ALA A 13 -9.93 28.97 1.37
C ALA A 13 -9.89 27.43 1.46
N SER A 14 -9.48 26.76 0.39
CA SER A 14 -9.29 25.31 0.37
C SER A 14 -8.14 24.87 1.30
N ASN A 15 -7.03 25.60 1.30
CA ASN A 15 -5.90 25.34 2.18
C ASN A 15 -6.26 25.54 3.65
N GLU A 16 -6.98 26.61 3.97
CA GLU A 16 -7.47 26.85 5.33
C GLU A 16 -8.43 25.75 5.80
N PHE A 17 -9.34 25.32 4.92
CA PHE A 17 -10.24 24.22 5.22
C PHE A 17 -9.46 22.90 5.46
N PHE A 18 -8.44 22.63 4.66
CA PHE A 18 -7.59 21.47 4.84
C PHE A 18 -6.85 21.48 6.18
N ALA A 19 -6.31 22.63 6.60
CA ALA A 19 -5.68 22.74 7.93
C ALA A 19 -6.68 22.40 9.06
N LYS A 20 -7.92 22.87 8.97
CA LYS A 20 -9.00 22.51 9.91
C LYS A 20 -9.33 21.03 9.86
N PHE A 21 -9.35 20.43 8.66
CA PHE A 21 -9.58 19.00 8.48
C PHE A 21 -8.47 18.17 9.16
N VAL A 22 -7.20 18.52 8.99
CA VAL A 22 -6.08 17.84 9.66
C VAL A 22 -6.24 17.92 11.19
N GLN A 23 -6.59 19.10 11.71
CA GLN A 23 -6.84 19.24 13.15
C GLN A 23 -7.98 18.34 13.64
N GLU A 24 -9.07 18.21 12.88
CA GLU A 24 -10.16 17.32 13.23
C GLU A 24 -9.79 15.83 13.17
N VAL A 25 -8.90 15.44 12.27
CA VAL A 25 -8.33 14.09 12.21
C VAL A 25 -7.47 13.81 13.45
N HIS A 26 -6.60 14.76 13.81
CA HIS A 26 -5.76 14.65 15.01
C HIS A 26 -6.60 14.59 16.30
N ASN A 27 -7.68 15.37 16.40
CA ASN A 27 -8.61 15.32 17.53
C ASN A 27 -9.25 13.93 17.73
N ARG A 28 -9.29 13.10 16.69
CA ARG A 28 -9.76 11.71 16.71
C ARG A 28 -8.64 10.69 16.93
N GLY A 29 -7.42 11.15 17.23
CA GLY A 29 -6.24 10.28 17.40
C GLY A 29 -5.73 9.64 16.11
N MET A 30 -6.13 10.17 14.94
CA MET A 30 -5.69 9.69 13.63
C MET A 30 -4.59 10.60 13.09
N LYS A 31 -3.86 10.10 12.07
CA LYS A 31 -2.80 10.82 11.36
C LYS A 31 -3.11 10.93 9.87
N ILE A 32 -2.49 11.90 9.20
CA ILE A 32 -2.62 12.12 7.76
C ILE A 32 -1.25 12.04 7.10
N ILE A 33 -1.15 11.24 6.04
CA ILE A 33 0.00 11.16 5.14
C ILE A 33 -0.46 11.65 3.78
N LEU A 34 0.24 12.62 3.20
CA LEU A 34 -0.05 13.16 1.87
C LEU A 34 0.65 12.37 0.77
N ASP A 35 0.01 12.30 -0.40
CA ASP A 35 0.62 11.77 -1.61
C ASP A 35 1.45 12.85 -2.32
N GLY A 36 2.75 12.58 -2.49
CA GLY A 36 3.72 13.45 -3.15
C GLY A 36 4.06 12.94 -4.55
N VAL A 37 3.35 13.41 -5.55
CA VAL A 37 3.63 13.14 -6.95
C VAL A 37 4.69 14.13 -7.43
N PHE A 38 5.97 13.78 -7.26
CA PHE A 38 7.09 14.69 -7.51
C PHE A 38 7.94 14.31 -8.74
N ASN A 39 7.80 13.10 -9.28
CA ASN A 39 8.51 12.69 -10.49
C ASN A 39 8.01 13.41 -11.75
N HIS A 40 6.73 13.69 -11.82
CA HIS A 40 6.04 14.32 -12.95
C HIS A 40 4.91 15.20 -12.44
N CYS A 41 4.24 15.93 -13.32
CA CYS A 41 3.00 16.62 -12.99
C CYS A 41 1.93 16.29 -14.04
N GLY A 42 0.68 16.73 -13.83
CA GLY A 42 -0.33 16.68 -14.88
C GLY A 42 -0.05 17.74 -15.95
N SER A 43 -0.35 17.44 -17.20
CA SER A 43 -0.17 18.39 -18.33
C SER A 43 -0.93 19.71 -18.15
N PHE A 44 -2.00 19.67 -17.35
CA PHE A 44 -2.82 20.85 -16.98
C PHE A 44 -2.22 21.68 -15.83
N ASN A 45 -1.11 21.26 -15.22
CA ASN A 45 -0.45 22.03 -14.16
C ASN A 45 0.00 23.40 -14.70
N LYS A 46 -0.13 24.45 -13.89
CA LYS A 46 0.23 25.82 -14.26
C LYS A 46 1.66 25.98 -14.79
N TRP A 47 2.56 25.07 -14.42
CA TRP A 47 3.98 25.12 -14.88
C TRP A 47 4.10 24.77 -16.37
N LEU A 48 3.28 23.85 -16.87
CA LEU A 48 3.24 23.49 -18.30
C LEU A 48 2.08 24.19 -19.02
N ASP A 49 0.86 24.07 -18.47
CA ASP A 49 -0.40 24.64 -18.98
C ASP A 49 -0.74 24.20 -20.41
N LYS A 50 -0.60 22.90 -20.70
CA LYS A 50 -0.95 22.35 -22.02
C LYS A 50 -2.41 22.59 -22.39
N GLU A 51 -3.31 22.50 -21.42
CA GLU A 51 -4.76 22.74 -21.59
C GLU A 51 -5.13 24.22 -21.62
N ARG A 52 -4.13 25.13 -21.51
CA ARG A 52 -4.30 26.59 -21.63
C ARG A 52 -5.30 27.15 -20.61
N ILE A 53 -5.34 26.56 -19.41
CA ILE A 53 -6.25 26.95 -18.33
C ILE A 53 -5.83 28.30 -17.72
N TYR A 54 -4.54 28.56 -17.64
CA TYR A 54 -3.95 29.73 -16.99
C TYR A 54 -3.56 30.83 -17.97
N GLU A 55 -3.52 30.56 -19.28
CA GLU A 55 -2.98 31.46 -20.32
C GLU A 55 -3.61 32.83 -20.31
N GLN A 56 -4.92 32.93 -19.98
CA GLN A 56 -5.67 34.19 -19.96
C GLN A 56 -5.81 34.77 -18.54
N SER A 57 -5.16 34.21 -17.55
CA SER A 57 -5.24 34.67 -16.16
C SER A 57 -4.18 35.73 -15.89
N GLU A 58 -4.58 36.85 -15.34
CA GLU A 58 -3.65 37.91 -14.87
C GLU A 58 -2.96 37.53 -13.56
N ASP A 59 -3.45 36.51 -12.85
CA ASP A 59 -2.93 36.06 -11.57
C ASP A 59 -1.76 35.06 -11.70
N TYR A 60 -1.52 34.53 -12.89
CA TYR A 60 -0.54 33.46 -13.12
C TYR A 60 0.37 33.79 -14.31
N GLU A 61 1.62 33.37 -14.18
CA GLU A 61 2.58 33.37 -15.28
C GLU A 61 2.19 32.36 -16.36
N LYS A 62 2.62 32.59 -17.59
CA LYS A 62 2.39 31.65 -18.70
C LYS A 62 3.15 30.34 -18.47
N GLY A 63 2.49 29.22 -18.71
CA GLY A 63 3.12 27.90 -18.64
C GLY A 63 4.20 27.67 -19.70
N ALA A 64 5.07 26.72 -19.45
CA ALA A 64 6.19 26.40 -20.35
C ALA A 64 5.77 25.83 -21.72
N TYR A 65 4.58 25.26 -21.84
CA TYR A 65 3.96 24.89 -23.11
C TYR A 65 3.62 26.12 -23.96
N VAL A 66 3.09 27.15 -23.29
CA VAL A 66 2.54 28.34 -23.95
C VAL A 66 3.66 29.26 -24.47
N SER A 67 4.75 29.43 -23.71
CA SER A 67 5.80 30.41 -24.04
C SER A 67 7.22 29.92 -23.72
N ALA A 68 8.15 30.22 -24.61
CA ALA A 68 9.59 30.02 -24.38
C ALA A 68 10.13 30.87 -23.21
N ASP A 69 9.49 32.04 -22.95
CA ASP A 69 9.88 32.97 -21.89
C ASP A 69 9.23 32.63 -20.54
N SER A 70 8.55 31.48 -20.44
CA SER A 70 7.94 31.04 -19.19
C SER A 70 8.97 30.91 -18.07
N PRO A 71 8.70 31.41 -16.86
CA PRO A 71 9.57 31.19 -15.70
C PRO A 71 9.67 29.69 -15.32
N TYR A 72 8.76 28.87 -15.82
CA TYR A 72 8.75 27.40 -15.60
C TYR A 72 9.46 26.64 -16.73
N ARG A 73 10.10 27.33 -17.69
CA ARG A 73 10.75 26.71 -18.86
C ARG A 73 11.76 25.62 -18.45
N SER A 74 12.58 25.90 -17.44
CA SER A 74 13.59 24.96 -16.93
C SER A 74 13.03 23.75 -16.17
N PHE A 75 11.74 23.78 -15.80
CA PHE A 75 11.10 22.69 -15.07
C PHE A 75 10.88 21.44 -15.94
N PHE A 76 10.99 21.59 -17.25
CA PHE A 76 10.80 20.52 -18.24
C PHE A 76 11.96 20.46 -19.21
N ARG A 77 12.19 19.28 -19.78
CA ARG A 77 13.08 19.10 -20.93
C ARG A 77 12.28 19.16 -22.21
N PHE A 78 12.67 20.05 -23.11
CA PHE A 78 12.09 20.15 -24.44
C PHE A 78 13.10 19.64 -25.47
N ASN A 79 12.68 18.70 -26.31
CA ASN A 79 13.51 18.10 -27.36
C ASN A 79 13.58 18.96 -28.62
N ASN A 80 12.69 19.94 -28.76
CA ASN A 80 12.73 20.94 -29.83
C ASN A 80 12.47 22.34 -29.22
N GLU A 81 13.44 23.22 -29.34
CA GLU A 81 13.41 24.57 -28.77
C GLU A 81 12.91 25.68 -29.75
N HIS A 82 12.40 25.28 -30.92
CA HIS A 82 11.98 26.22 -31.97
C HIS A 82 10.46 26.18 -32.22
N GLU A 83 9.71 25.46 -31.43
CA GLU A 83 8.27 25.14 -31.65
C GLU A 83 7.30 25.99 -30.80
N TRP A 84 7.75 27.08 -30.19
CA TRP A 84 6.86 27.98 -29.52
C TRP A 84 6.12 28.93 -30.48
N PRO A 85 4.90 29.34 -30.11
CA PRO A 85 4.12 28.99 -28.94
C PRO A 85 3.52 27.58 -29.01
N TYR A 86 3.14 27.03 -27.85
CA TYR A 86 2.48 25.71 -27.70
C TYR A 86 3.39 24.52 -28.07
N ASN A 87 4.52 24.47 -27.41
CA ASN A 87 5.53 23.43 -27.68
C ASN A 87 5.12 22.04 -27.15
N GLU A 88 4.85 21.11 -28.07
CA GLU A 88 4.48 19.71 -27.78
C GLU A 88 5.66 18.78 -27.49
N PHE A 89 6.92 19.23 -27.69
CA PHE A 89 8.12 18.41 -27.67
C PHE A 89 8.79 18.32 -26.29
N TYR A 90 8.01 18.28 -25.21
CA TYR A 90 8.52 18.04 -23.87
C TYR A 90 8.59 16.55 -23.53
N GLU A 91 9.50 16.17 -22.63
CA GLU A 91 9.60 14.79 -22.15
C GLU A 91 8.47 14.45 -21.19
N GLY A 92 7.79 13.35 -21.47
CA GLY A 92 6.81 12.72 -20.58
C GLY A 92 7.40 11.53 -19.85
N TRP A 93 6.92 11.24 -18.65
CA TRP A 93 7.25 10.02 -17.93
C TRP A 93 6.76 8.82 -18.75
N TRP A 94 7.69 7.90 -19.08
CA TRP A 94 7.48 6.77 -20.00
C TRP A 94 6.88 7.18 -21.35
N GLY A 95 7.13 8.42 -21.78
CA GLY A 95 6.62 8.96 -23.06
C GLY A 95 5.17 9.44 -23.02
N HIS A 96 4.51 9.44 -21.86
CA HIS A 96 3.14 9.94 -21.72
C HIS A 96 3.11 11.47 -21.71
N ASN A 97 2.51 12.07 -22.72
CA ASN A 97 2.41 13.54 -22.84
C ASN A 97 1.43 14.18 -21.83
N THR A 98 0.61 13.38 -21.16
CA THR A 98 -0.25 13.82 -20.06
C THR A 98 0.47 13.87 -18.71
N LEU A 99 1.68 13.30 -18.64
CA LEU A 99 2.52 13.18 -17.44
C LEU A 99 3.91 13.77 -17.71
N PRO A 100 4.03 15.11 -17.91
CA PRO A 100 5.29 15.77 -18.18
C PRO A 100 6.29 15.54 -17.04
N LYS A 101 7.48 15.00 -17.38
CA LYS A 101 8.54 14.68 -16.42
C LYS A 101 9.24 15.92 -15.93
N LEU A 102 9.49 16.02 -14.63
CA LEU A 102 10.12 17.18 -14.01
C LEU A 102 11.65 17.11 -14.07
N ASN A 103 12.27 18.23 -14.41
CA ASN A 103 13.69 18.35 -14.72
C ASN A 103 14.50 18.98 -13.58
N TYR A 104 14.68 18.23 -12.51
CA TYR A 104 15.37 18.68 -11.30
C TYR A 104 16.87 18.96 -11.50
N GLU A 105 17.56 18.16 -12.35
CA GLU A 105 19.00 18.30 -12.56
C GLU A 105 19.39 19.64 -13.18
N GLN A 106 18.50 20.23 -13.98
CA GLN A 106 18.74 21.49 -14.68
C GLN A 106 17.96 22.67 -14.11
N SER A 107 17.15 22.44 -13.06
CA SER A 107 16.33 23.48 -12.43
C SER A 107 16.46 23.48 -10.91
N PRO A 108 17.45 24.21 -10.36
CA PRO A 108 17.57 24.43 -8.91
C PRO A 108 16.31 25.07 -8.31
N GLU A 109 15.63 25.92 -9.07
CA GLU A 109 14.38 26.58 -8.66
C GLU A 109 13.27 25.56 -8.44
N LEU A 110 13.10 24.58 -9.34
CA LEU A 110 12.15 23.49 -9.18
C LEU A 110 12.48 22.66 -7.94
N LYS A 111 13.76 22.28 -7.78
CA LYS A 111 14.20 21.51 -6.61
C LYS A 111 13.81 22.22 -5.32
N GLU A 112 14.19 23.49 -5.18
CA GLU A 112 13.88 24.24 -3.95
C GLU A 112 12.38 24.43 -3.76
N TYR A 113 11.63 24.61 -4.85
CA TYR A 113 10.17 24.69 -4.80
C TYR A 113 9.56 23.41 -4.18
N ILE A 114 9.99 22.24 -4.63
CA ILE A 114 9.49 20.94 -4.11
C ILE A 114 9.95 20.68 -2.68
N LEU A 115 11.20 21.01 -2.33
CA LEU A 115 11.67 20.92 -0.94
C LEU A 115 10.82 21.81 0.00
N ASN A 116 10.45 23.01 -0.47
CA ASN A 116 9.56 23.90 0.27
C ASN A 116 8.13 23.36 0.39
N ILE A 117 7.61 22.64 -0.62
CA ILE A 117 6.35 21.89 -0.49
C ILE A 117 6.49 20.82 0.59
N GLY A 118 7.56 20.05 0.58
CA GLY A 118 7.84 19.03 1.60
C GLY A 118 7.78 19.59 3.01
N ARG A 119 8.43 20.75 3.25
CA ARG A 119 8.42 21.46 4.54
C ARG A 119 7.04 22.03 4.89
N LYS A 120 6.39 22.71 3.92
CA LYS A 120 5.16 23.48 4.13
C LYS A 120 4.04 22.63 4.75
N TRP A 121 3.81 21.46 4.22
CA TRP A 121 2.65 20.67 4.62
C TRP A 121 2.85 19.93 5.95
N VAL A 122 4.10 19.67 6.37
CA VAL A 122 4.37 19.01 7.66
C VAL A 122 4.46 19.98 8.84
N ARG A 123 4.59 21.31 8.58
CA ARG A 123 4.62 22.36 9.62
C ARG A 123 3.28 23.06 9.78
N GLU A 124 3.20 23.91 10.79
CA GLU A 124 2.06 24.80 11.01
C GLU A 124 1.74 25.62 9.76
N PRO A 125 0.44 25.84 9.43
CA PRO A 125 -0.75 25.40 10.18
C PRO A 125 -1.28 24.02 9.73
N TYR A 126 -0.63 23.33 8.80
CA TYR A 126 -1.14 22.08 8.20
C TYR A 126 -0.86 20.85 9.07
N ASN A 127 0.39 20.70 9.57
CA ASN A 127 0.79 19.66 10.49
C ASN A 127 0.51 18.21 10.00
N VAL A 128 0.60 17.92 8.70
CA VAL A 128 0.45 16.54 8.23
C VAL A 128 1.59 15.67 8.76
N ASP A 129 1.34 14.37 8.91
CA ASP A 129 2.21 13.44 9.61
C ASP A 129 3.23 12.74 8.71
N GLY A 130 3.22 13.02 7.42
CA GLY A 130 4.19 12.44 6.50
C GLY A 130 3.79 12.51 5.04
N TRP A 131 4.64 11.87 4.23
CA TRP A 131 4.54 11.79 2.77
C TRP A 131 4.56 10.34 2.29
N ARG A 132 3.65 9.99 1.40
CA ARG A 132 3.78 8.88 0.45
C ARG A 132 4.36 9.45 -0.84
N LEU A 133 5.38 8.83 -1.39
CA LEU A 133 6.10 9.31 -2.56
C LEU A 133 5.78 8.44 -3.76
N ASP A 134 5.07 9.00 -4.72
CA ASP A 134 4.67 8.38 -5.98
C ASP A 134 5.89 8.10 -6.85
N VAL A 135 5.99 6.88 -7.40
CA VAL A 135 7.10 6.41 -8.27
C VAL A 135 8.48 6.97 -7.88
N ALA A 136 8.78 6.88 -6.60
CA ALA A 136 9.90 7.60 -5.99
C ALA A 136 11.27 7.26 -6.61
N ALA A 137 11.48 6.04 -7.07
CA ALA A 137 12.72 5.61 -7.70
C ALA A 137 12.94 6.22 -9.09
N ASP A 138 11.87 6.70 -9.74
CA ASP A 138 11.95 7.28 -11.09
C ASP A 138 12.26 8.78 -11.10
N LEU A 139 12.23 9.45 -9.93
CA LEU A 139 12.48 10.88 -9.84
C LEU A 139 13.90 11.24 -10.31
N GLY A 140 13.98 12.26 -11.15
CA GLY A 140 15.23 12.68 -11.81
C GLY A 140 15.49 11.85 -13.07
N PHE A 141 16.67 12.08 -13.68
CA PHE A 141 17.09 11.40 -14.89
C PHE A 141 18.29 10.48 -14.67
N THR A 142 18.91 10.56 -13.49
CA THR A 142 20.02 9.69 -13.08
C THR A 142 19.77 9.14 -11.69
N GLU A 143 20.22 7.91 -11.45
CA GLU A 143 20.11 7.27 -10.15
C GLU A 143 20.88 8.04 -9.08
N GLU A 144 22.05 8.56 -9.39
CA GLU A 144 22.85 9.39 -8.48
C GLU A 144 22.06 10.63 -8.01
N TYR A 145 21.37 11.29 -8.95
CA TYR A 145 20.54 12.45 -8.61
C TYR A 145 19.33 12.05 -7.77
N ASN A 146 18.70 10.93 -8.08
CA ASN A 146 17.56 10.39 -7.32
C ASN A 146 17.91 10.24 -5.83
N HIS A 147 19.01 9.53 -5.52
CA HIS A 147 19.48 9.37 -4.14
C HIS A 147 19.83 10.71 -3.48
N LYS A 148 20.50 11.60 -4.18
CA LYS A 148 20.82 12.94 -3.67
C LYS A 148 19.54 13.71 -3.31
N PHE A 149 18.56 13.71 -4.20
CA PHE A 149 17.30 14.41 -3.98
C PHE A 149 16.55 13.89 -2.75
N TRP A 150 16.43 12.57 -2.60
CA TRP A 150 15.69 11.99 -1.45
C TRP A 150 16.39 12.23 -0.11
N LYS A 151 17.73 12.30 -0.09
CA LYS A 151 18.47 12.73 1.10
C LYS A 151 18.17 14.19 1.45
N GLU A 152 18.18 15.08 0.48
CA GLU A 152 17.84 16.49 0.67
C GLU A 152 16.37 16.66 1.09
N PHE A 153 15.44 15.91 0.48
CA PHE A 153 14.02 15.93 0.83
C PHE A 153 13.78 15.44 2.27
N ARG A 154 14.40 14.32 2.63
CA ARG A 154 14.35 13.82 4.02
C ARG A 154 14.86 14.86 5.01
N ALA A 155 16.03 15.41 4.74
CA ALA A 155 16.61 16.43 5.61
C ALA A 155 15.68 17.64 5.78
N ALA A 156 15.06 18.10 4.70
CA ALA A 156 14.13 19.22 4.71
C ALA A 156 12.86 18.93 5.52
N VAL A 157 12.25 17.75 5.33
CA VAL A 157 11.02 17.33 6.02
C VAL A 157 11.30 17.08 7.50
N LYS A 158 12.36 16.33 7.83
CA LYS A 158 12.68 15.97 9.20
C LYS A 158 13.18 17.15 10.04
N ALA A 159 13.72 18.21 9.41
CA ALA A 159 14.06 19.45 10.09
C ALA A 159 12.83 20.20 10.62
N GLU A 160 11.71 20.14 9.90
CA GLU A 160 10.43 20.74 10.33
C GLU A 160 9.66 19.82 11.29
N ARG A 161 9.64 18.52 10.98
CA ARG A 161 8.92 17.51 11.74
C ARG A 161 9.72 16.20 11.81
N PRO A 162 10.48 15.96 12.89
CA PRO A 162 11.36 14.78 13.01
C PRO A 162 10.66 13.43 12.92
N ASP A 163 9.39 13.35 13.37
CA ASP A 163 8.56 12.15 13.36
C ASP A 163 7.71 11.99 12.09
N ALA A 164 7.80 12.90 11.12
CA ALA A 164 7.08 12.76 9.85
C ALA A 164 7.52 11.50 9.10
N LEU A 165 6.57 10.66 8.70
CA LEU A 165 6.84 9.46 7.91
C LEU A 165 7.17 9.81 6.46
N ILE A 166 8.18 9.13 5.91
CA ILE A 166 8.50 9.16 4.47
C ILE A 166 8.37 7.73 3.93
N LEU A 167 7.26 7.46 3.27
CA LEU A 167 6.89 6.17 2.71
C LEU A 167 6.94 6.26 1.18
N ALA A 168 7.67 5.38 0.52
CA ALA A 168 7.82 5.43 -0.93
C ALA A 168 7.08 4.31 -1.66
N GLU A 169 6.61 4.59 -2.86
CA GLU A 169 6.20 3.58 -3.81
C GLU A 169 7.39 3.12 -4.62
N HIS A 170 7.67 1.83 -4.59
CA HIS A 170 8.66 1.19 -5.45
C HIS A 170 8.39 -0.31 -5.53
N TYR A 171 8.60 -0.90 -6.72
CA TYR A 171 8.59 -2.34 -6.96
C TYR A 171 10.03 -2.87 -6.96
N GLY A 172 10.22 -4.08 -6.46
CA GLY A 172 11.52 -4.73 -6.42
C GLY A 172 12.38 -4.36 -5.20
N ASP A 173 13.69 -4.43 -5.35
CA ASP A 173 14.63 -4.24 -4.25
C ASP A 173 14.71 -2.76 -3.82
N THR A 174 14.27 -2.50 -2.60
CA THR A 174 14.22 -1.17 -1.98
C THR A 174 15.44 -0.88 -1.08
N SER A 175 16.32 -1.83 -0.88
CA SER A 175 17.44 -1.76 0.09
C SER A 175 18.34 -0.54 -0.09
N ARG A 176 18.49 -0.05 -1.31
CA ARG A 176 19.34 1.10 -1.64
C ARG A 176 18.84 2.42 -1.08
N TRP A 177 17.55 2.57 -0.81
CA TRP A 177 16.92 3.77 -0.28
C TRP A 177 16.57 3.67 1.21
N LEU A 178 16.68 2.48 1.80
CA LEU A 178 16.32 2.23 3.19
C LEU A 178 17.51 2.28 4.16
N GLY A 179 18.58 2.97 3.76
CA GLY A 179 19.80 3.15 4.58
C GLY A 179 19.64 4.08 5.78
N GLY A 180 18.45 4.70 5.97
CA GLY A 180 18.14 5.60 7.09
C GLY A 180 18.29 7.08 6.76
N ASP A 181 18.77 7.45 5.58
CA ASP A 181 18.98 8.82 5.12
C ASP A 181 18.08 9.25 3.95
N GLU A 182 17.21 8.36 3.46
CA GLU A 182 16.25 8.61 2.38
C GLU A 182 14.82 8.27 2.81
N TRP A 183 14.28 7.09 2.46
CA TRP A 183 12.93 6.69 2.85
C TRP A 183 12.92 5.99 4.21
N ASP A 184 11.84 6.13 4.96
CA ASP A 184 11.63 5.36 6.20
C ASP A 184 11.15 3.95 5.89
N THR A 185 10.23 3.81 4.91
CA THR A 185 9.58 2.55 4.55
C THR A 185 8.98 2.63 3.15
N VAL A 186 8.31 1.56 2.73
CA VAL A 186 7.74 1.43 1.39
C VAL A 186 6.34 0.81 1.40
N MET A 187 5.61 0.98 0.30
CA MET A 187 4.46 0.14 -0.04
C MET A 187 4.98 -1.28 -0.28
N ASN A 188 4.46 -2.25 0.49
CA ASN A 188 5.06 -3.59 0.58
C ASN A 188 4.52 -4.53 -0.49
N TYR A 189 4.93 -4.32 -1.73
CA TYR A 189 4.50 -5.16 -2.85
C TYR A 189 5.13 -6.55 -2.81
N ASP A 190 6.46 -6.61 -2.76
CA ASP A 190 7.20 -7.84 -2.98
C ASP A 190 7.28 -8.74 -1.72
N ALA A 191 7.31 -8.14 -0.51
CA ALA A 191 7.35 -8.89 0.75
C ALA A 191 5.97 -9.06 1.39
N PHE A 192 4.88 -8.74 0.67
CA PHE A 192 3.50 -8.94 1.17
C PHE A 192 2.48 -9.15 0.06
N MET A 193 2.12 -8.09 -0.70
CA MET A 193 0.94 -8.10 -1.56
C MET A 193 1.01 -9.17 -2.66
N GLU A 194 2.13 -9.26 -3.37
CA GLU A 194 2.26 -10.19 -4.49
C GLU A 194 2.28 -11.66 -4.02
N PRO A 195 3.10 -12.05 -3.02
CA PRO A 195 3.09 -13.42 -2.52
C PRO A 195 1.74 -13.86 -1.96
N ILE A 196 1.05 -13.03 -1.19
CA ILE A 196 -0.31 -13.32 -0.71
C ILE A 196 -1.28 -13.52 -1.88
N THR A 197 -1.20 -12.65 -2.88
CA THR A 197 -2.08 -12.71 -4.05
C THR A 197 -1.96 -14.03 -4.79
N TRP A 198 -0.75 -14.40 -5.23
CA TRP A 198 -0.62 -15.63 -6.02
C TRP A 198 -0.74 -16.90 -5.17
N PHE A 199 -0.35 -16.87 -3.88
CA PHE A 199 -0.52 -18.02 -3.00
C PHE A 199 -2.01 -18.35 -2.79
N LEU A 200 -2.84 -17.37 -2.46
CA LEU A 200 -4.25 -17.58 -2.15
C LEU A 200 -5.14 -17.67 -3.39
N THR A 201 -4.82 -16.97 -4.46
CA THR A 201 -5.69 -16.87 -5.62
C THR A 201 -5.12 -17.47 -6.90
N GLY A 202 -3.82 -17.67 -7.01
CA GLY A 202 -3.14 -18.04 -8.25
C GLY A 202 -3.24 -16.97 -9.33
N MET A 203 -3.44 -15.70 -8.94
CA MET A 203 -3.55 -14.57 -9.87
C MET A 203 -2.33 -13.66 -9.73
N GLU A 204 -2.04 -12.93 -10.78
CA GLU A 204 -1.19 -11.76 -10.78
C GLU A 204 -1.99 -10.53 -10.32
N LYS A 205 -1.33 -9.49 -9.80
CA LYS A 205 -1.93 -8.33 -9.14
C LYS A 205 -2.92 -7.51 -9.98
N HIS A 206 -2.77 -7.47 -11.30
CA HIS A 206 -3.68 -6.78 -12.22
C HIS A 206 -4.80 -7.67 -12.77
N SER A 207 -4.80 -8.96 -12.44
CA SER A 207 -5.64 -9.98 -13.07
C SER A 207 -5.34 -10.20 -14.56
N ASP A 208 -4.14 -9.86 -15.02
CA ASP A 208 -3.73 -10.02 -16.43
C ASP A 208 -3.28 -11.44 -16.76
N SER A 209 -2.89 -12.21 -15.76
CA SER A 209 -2.46 -13.60 -15.93
C SER A 209 -2.69 -14.44 -14.69
N ARG A 210 -2.60 -15.76 -14.87
CA ARG A 210 -2.61 -16.74 -13.79
C ARG A 210 -1.19 -17.19 -13.45
N ARG A 211 -0.98 -17.49 -12.18
CA ARG A 211 0.24 -18.07 -11.63
C ARG A 211 -0.06 -19.41 -10.98
N ASP A 212 -0.58 -20.33 -11.81
CA ASP A 212 -0.96 -21.67 -11.33
C ASP A 212 0.23 -22.47 -10.76
N ASP A 213 1.45 -22.13 -11.17
CA ASP A 213 2.72 -22.64 -10.63
C ASP A 213 2.97 -22.22 -9.17
N LEU A 214 2.42 -21.09 -8.74
CA LEU A 214 2.57 -20.52 -7.39
C LEU A 214 1.31 -20.70 -6.53
N TYR A 215 0.18 -21.06 -7.14
CA TYR A 215 -1.07 -21.24 -6.41
C TYR A 215 -0.95 -22.33 -5.34
N GLY A 216 -1.13 -21.92 -4.08
CA GLY A 216 -1.00 -22.83 -2.94
C GLY A 216 0.41 -23.35 -2.67
N ASN A 217 1.43 -22.84 -3.36
CA ASN A 217 2.81 -23.26 -3.20
C ASN A 217 3.45 -22.60 -1.97
N ALA A 218 3.33 -23.23 -0.79
CA ALA A 218 3.79 -22.68 0.48
C ALA A 218 5.32 -22.52 0.57
N GLU A 219 6.11 -23.38 -0.09
CA GLU A 219 7.57 -23.22 -0.13
C GLU A 219 7.98 -22.03 -0.99
N ALA A 220 7.35 -21.83 -2.14
CA ALA A 220 7.59 -20.65 -2.97
C ALA A 220 7.19 -19.37 -2.22
N PHE A 221 6.05 -19.40 -1.50
CA PHE A 221 5.60 -18.29 -0.65
C PHE A 221 6.64 -17.95 0.42
N LYS A 222 7.08 -18.93 1.20
CA LYS A 222 8.12 -18.73 2.22
C LYS A 222 9.40 -18.14 1.62
N ASN A 223 9.88 -18.71 0.51
CA ASN A 223 11.14 -18.30 -0.09
C ASN A 223 11.05 -16.85 -0.61
N SER A 224 9.94 -16.47 -1.24
CA SER A 224 9.69 -15.10 -1.69
C SER A 224 9.61 -14.12 -0.50
N MET A 225 8.85 -14.47 0.55
CA MET A 225 8.74 -13.62 1.75
C MET A 225 10.09 -13.41 2.43
N ILE A 226 10.84 -14.48 2.69
CA ILE A 226 12.16 -14.38 3.36
C ILE A 226 13.13 -13.57 2.51
N TYR A 227 13.18 -13.81 1.20
CA TYR A 227 14.07 -13.10 0.30
C TYR A 227 13.77 -11.59 0.33
N ASN A 228 12.54 -11.19 0.13
CA ASN A 228 12.16 -9.77 0.04
C ASN A 228 12.23 -9.07 1.41
N MET A 229 11.83 -9.74 2.49
CA MET A 229 11.98 -9.19 3.85
C MET A 229 13.44 -8.96 4.23
N ALA A 230 14.36 -9.83 3.79
CA ALA A 230 15.79 -9.68 4.09
C ALA A 230 16.44 -8.44 3.44
N HIS A 231 15.80 -7.82 2.44
CA HIS A 231 16.26 -6.59 1.81
C HIS A 231 15.79 -5.33 2.56
N MET A 232 14.98 -5.47 3.61
CA MET A 232 14.49 -4.34 4.40
C MET A 232 15.11 -4.33 5.80
N PRO A 233 15.63 -3.18 6.28
CA PRO A 233 15.94 -2.99 7.69
C PRO A 233 14.72 -3.26 8.58
N GLY A 234 14.94 -3.77 9.78
CA GLY A 234 13.86 -4.15 10.71
C GLY A 234 12.81 -3.05 10.92
N PRO A 235 13.19 -1.79 11.26
CA PRO A 235 12.22 -0.70 11.40
C PRO A 235 11.41 -0.40 10.13
N SER A 236 12.05 -0.45 8.96
CA SER A 236 11.38 -0.24 7.68
C SER A 236 10.39 -1.36 7.38
N LEU A 237 10.74 -2.62 7.68
CA LEU A 237 9.86 -3.76 7.49
C LEU A 237 8.65 -3.71 8.45
N GLN A 238 8.87 -3.34 9.72
CA GLN A 238 7.80 -3.23 10.71
C GLN A 238 6.77 -2.14 10.39
N THR A 239 7.16 -1.15 9.59
CA THR A 239 6.30 -0.05 9.16
C THR A 239 5.91 -0.14 7.69
N ALA A 240 6.34 -1.19 6.97
CA ALA A 240 6.00 -1.40 5.56
C ALA A 240 4.49 -1.53 5.36
N MET A 241 3.97 -0.87 4.33
CA MET A 241 2.54 -0.75 4.08
C MET A 241 2.00 -2.05 3.46
N ASN A 242 1.41 -2.91 4.30
CA ASN A 242 0.83 -4.19 3.91
C ASN A 242 -0.58 -4.02 3.38
N GLU A 243 -0.74 -3.92 2.08
CA GLU A 243 -2.03 -3.78 1.41
C GLU A 243 -2.38 -5.03 0.60
N LEU A 244 -3.67 -5.34 0.50
CA LEU A 244 -4.20 -6.39 -0.38
C LEU A 244 -4.66 -5.80 -1.72
N SER A 245 -5.17 -4.60 -1.70
CA SER A 245 -5.62 -3.83 -2.85
C SER A 245 -5.11 -2.40 -2.77
N ASN A 246 -5.01 -1.74 -3.93
CA ASN A 246 -4.75 -0.31 -4.02
C ASN A 246 -5.40 0.30 -5.27
N HIS A 247 -5.09 1.57 -5.54
CA HIS A 247 -5.67 2.35 -6.64
C HIS A 247 -5.18 1.96 -8.04
N ASP A 248 -4.15 1.12 -8.17
CA ASP A 248 -3.59 0.66 -9.45
C ASP A 248 -3.99 -0.78 -9.79
N HIS A 249 -4.07 -1.65 -8.80
CA HIS A 249 -4.28 -3.08 -8.99
C HIS A 249 -5.75 -3.47 -8.95
N SER A 250 -6.09 -4.64 -9.48
CA SER A 250 -7.41 -5.20 -9.23
C SER A 250 -7.62 -5.42 -7.73
N ARG A 251 -8.85 -5.25 -7.24
CA ARG A 251 -9.14 -5.49 -5.83
C ARG A 251 -8.94 -6.96 -5.48
N PHE A 252 -8.45 -7.24 -4.28
CA PHE A 252 -8.15 -8.62 -3.87
C PHE A 252 -9.39 -9.51 -3.97
N LEU A 253 -10.55 -9.01 -3.52
CA LEU A 253 -11.80 -9.75 -3.63
C LEU A 253 -12.14 -10.13 -5.08
N THR A 254 -11.86 -9.26 -6.05
CA THR A 254 -12.01 -9.59 -7.49
C THR A 254 -11.03 -10.68 -7.92
N ARG A 255 -9.76 -10.63 -7.46
CA ARG A 255 -8.76 -11.66 -7.80
C ARG A 255 -9.17 -13.06 -7.32
N THR A 256 -10.00 -13.16 -6.28
CA THR A 256 -10.50 -14.46 -5.79
C THR A 256 -11.37 -15.21 -6.81
N ASN A 257 -11.95 -14.52 -7.80
CA ASN A 257 -12.74 -15.15 -8.85
C ASN A 257 -11.88 -15.82 -9.93
N ARG A 258 -10.54 -15.59 -9.92
CA ARG A 258 -9.54 -16.17 -10.80
C ARG A 258 -9.80 -15.96 -12.32
N ARG A 259 -10.49 -14.87 -12.67
CA ARG A 259 -10.73 -14.48 -14.07
C ARG A 259 -9.59 -13.60 -14.58
N VAL A 260 -9.04 -13.99 -15.72
CA VAL A 260 -8.02 -13.22 -16.43
C VAL A 260 -8.69 -12.19 -17.32
N GLY A 261 -8.33 -10.92 -17.16
CA GLY A 261 -8.81 -9.81 -17.98
C GLY A 261 -9.06 -8.54 -17.18
N ARG A 262 -9.49 -7.51 -17.88
CA ARG A 262 -9.77 -6.18 -17.34
C ARG A 262 -11.20 -5.74 -17.69
N MET A 263 -11.63 -4.60 -17.16
CA MET A 263 -12.95 -4.03 -17.42
C MET A 263 -13.27 -3.90 -18.93
N ASN A 264 -12.29 -3.50 -19.73
CA ASN A 264 -12.46 -3.32 -21.18
C ASN A 264 -12.64 -4.63 -21.96
N THR A 265 -12.24 -5.78 -21.40
CA THR A 265 -12.36 -7.10 -22.03
C THR A 265 -13.51 -7.94 -21.46
N LEU A 266 -13.79 -7.82 -20.18
CA LEU A 266 -14.76 -8.65 -19.47
C LEU A 266 -16.04 -7.90 -19.06
N GLY A 267 -16.02 -6.57 -19.10
CA GLY A 267 -17.07 -5.73 -18.52
C GLY A 267 -16.91 -5.59 -17.00
N SER A 268 -17.34 -4.45 -16.46
CA SER A 268 -17.19 -4.10 -15.04
C SER A 268 -17.92 -5.06 -14.10
N ASP A 269 -19.06 -5.62 -14.51
CA ASP A 269 -19.87 -6.54 -13.69
C ASP A 269 -19.13 -7.86 -13.42
N ALA A 270 -18.26 -8.29 -14.31
CA ALA A 270 -17.49 -9.52 -14.16
C ALA A 270 -16.56 -9.50 -12.92
N ALA A 271 -16.18 -8.32 -12.45
CA ALA A 271 -15.32 -8.15 -11.28
C ALA A 271 -15.93 -8.71 -9.98
N SER A 272 -17.27 -8.74 -9.89
CA SER A 272 -18.00 -9.24 -8.71
C SER A 272 -18.58 -10.64 -8.88
N GLN A 273 -18.44 -11.25 -10.05
CA GLN A 273 -18.98 -12.59 -10.34
C GLN A 273 -18.00 -13.69 -9.93
N GLY A 274 -18.47 -14.65 -9.13
CA GLY A 274 -17.68 -15.81 -8.70
C GLY A 274 -16.57 -15.47 -7.70
N ILE A 275 -16.72 -14.38 -6.97
CA ILE A 275 -15.82 -14.00 -5.88
C ILE A 275 -15.91 -14.98 -4.72
N ASP A 276 -14.82 -15.12 -3.95
CA ASP A 276 -14.71 -15.98 -2.78
C ASP A 276 -14.37 -15.16 -1.53
N LYS A 277 -15.38 -14.95 -0.69
CA LYS A 277 -15.21 -14.22 0.57
C LYS A 277 -14.45 -15.04 1.63
N GLY A 278 -14.42 -16.36 1.52
CA GLY A 278 -13.61 -17.21 2.40
C GLY A 278 -12.13 -16.94 2.18
N VAL A 279 -11.68 -16.91 0.93
CA VAL A 279 -10.31 -16.56 0.55
C VAL A 279 -9.99 -15.10 0.91
N MET A 280 -10.95 -14.17 0.78
CA MET A 280 -10.75 -12.79 1.25
C MET A 280 -10.47 -12.75 2.76
N ARG A 281 -11.21 -13.52 3.57
CA ARG A 281 -10.98 -13.60 5.02
C ARG A 281 -9.61 -14.18 5.37
N GLU A 282 -9.14 -15.20 4.63
CA GLU A 282 -7.78 -15.72 4.79
C GLU A 282 -6.72 -14.63 4.55
N ALA A 283 -6.88 -13.86 3.47
CA ALA A 283 -5.97 -12.76 3.14
C ALA A 283 -5.94 -11.67 4.21
N VAL A 284 -7.10 -11.28 4.74
CA VAL A 284 -7.21 -10.28 5.81
C VAL A 284 -6.61 -10.79 7.12
N VAL A 285 -6.79 -12.06 7.47
CA VAL A 285 -6.09 -12.66 8.62
C VAL A 285 -4.59 -12.52 8.45
N MET A 286 -4.05 -12.86 7.27
CA MET A 286 -2.62 -12.68 7.00
C MET A 286 -2.22 -11.22 7.07
N GLN A 287 -3.02 -10.29 6.51
CA GLN A 287 -2.76 -8.85 6.56
C GLN A 287 -2.66 -8.32 8.00
N MET A 288 -3.57 -8.74 8.88
CA MET A 288 -3.62 -8.25 10.27
C MET A 288 -2.62 -8.93 11.19
N THR A 289 -1.99 -10.02 10.76
CA THR A 289 -1.07 -10.80 11.61
C THR A 289 0.36 -10.89 11.08
N TRP A 290 0.62 -10.52 9.82
CA TRP A 290 1.97 -10.48 9.26
C TRP A 290 2.76 -9.27 9.75
N VAL A 291 4.10 -9.33 9.64
CA VAL A 291 4.97 -8.21 9.98
C VAL A 291 4.78 -7.05 8.99
N GLY A 292 4.63 -5.83 9.50
CA GLY A 292 4.34 -4.61 8.74
C GLY A 292 3.09 -3.90 9.23
N ALA A 293 2.71 -2.81 8.58
CA ALA A 293 1.55 -1.99 8.91
C ALA A 293 0.34 -2.42 8.06
N PRO A 294 -0.68 -3.07 8.64
CA PRO A 294 -1.90 -3.42 7.91
C PRO A 294 -2.56 -2.18 7.30
N THR A 295 -2.82 -2.23 5.99
CA THR A 295 -3.35 -1.09 5.24
C THR A 295 -4.56 -1.52 4.44
N VAL A 296 -5.73 -1.01 4.79
CA VAL A 296 -7.00 -1.30 4.11
C VAL A 296 -7.21 -0.28 2.99
N TYR A 297 -7.30 -0.74 1.74
CA TYR A 297 -7.78 0.09 0.66
C TYR A 297 -9.29 0.30 0.81
N TYR A 298 -9.75 1.55 0.82
CA TYR A 298 -11.16 1.85 1.10
C TYR A 298 -12.10 0.96 0.30
N GLY A 299 -13.09 0.41 0.97
CA GLY A 299 -14.11 -0.43 0.34
C GLY A 299 -13.78 -1.93 0.32
N ASP A 300 -12.55 -2.36 0.55
CA ASP A 300 -12.24 -3.80 0.72
C ASP A 300 -13.04 -4.38 1.89
N GLU A 301 -13.12 -3.63 3.00
CA GLU A 301 -13.93 -3.97 4.17
C GLU A 301 -15.44 -3.99 3.92
N ALA A 302 -15.87 -3.30 2.86
CA ALA A 302 -17.28 -3.19 2.46
C ALA A 302 -17.66 -4.11 1.28
N GLY A 303 -16.72 -4.97 0.81
CA GLY A 303 -16.94 -5.91 -0.27
C GLY A 303 -16.90 -5.30 -1.66
N VAL A 304 -16.26 -4.15 -1.85
CA VAL A 304 -16.12 -3.51 -3.16
C VAL A 304 -15.20 -4.34 -4.05
N CYS A 305 -15.67 -4.63 -5.26
CA CYS A 305 -14.93 -5.30 -6.32
C CYS A 305 -14.50 -4.29 -7.40
N GLY A 306 -13.52 -4.66 -8.21
CA GLY A 306 -13.06 -3.87 -9.36
C GLY A 306 -11.81 -4.50 -9.97
N PHE A 307 -11.74 -4.49 -11.30
CA PHE A 307 -10.49 -4.78 -12.02
C PHE A 307 -9.48 -3.65 -11.80
N THR A 308 -8.30 -3.74 -12.39
CA THR A 308 -7.26 -2.72 -12.28
C THR A 308 -7.77 -1.33 -12.70
N ASP A 309 -7.04 -0.29 -12.34
CA ASP A 309 -7.39 1.12 -12.64
C ASP A 309 -8.00 1.28 -14.06
N PRO A 310 -9.12 2.00 -14.20
CA PRO A 310 -9.86 2.82 -13.21
C PRO A 310 -10.98 2.06 -12.47
N ASP A 311 -11.27 0.80 -12.78
CA ASP A 311 -12.44 0.07 -12.26
C ASP A 311 -12.36 -0.24 -10.76
N ASN A 312 -11.15 -0.35 -10.18
CA ASN A 312 -10.92 -0.51 -8.76
C ASN A 312 -11.28 0.73 -7.91
N ARG A 313 -11.41 1.92 -8.54
CA ARG A 313 -11.71 3.21 -7.88
C ARG A 313 -13.22 3.50 -7.81
N ARG A 314 -14.03 2.45 -7.66
CA ARG A 314 -15.48 2.59 -7.48
C ARG A 314 -15.81 3.34 -6.19
N THR A 315 -16.95 4.03 -6.16
CA THR A 315 -17.40 4.75 -4.96
C THR A 315 -17.66 3.79 -3.80
N TYR A 316 -17.43 4.29 -2.57
CA TYR A 316 -17.79 3.54 -1.37
C TYR A 316 -19.31 3.31 -1.28
N PRO A 317 -19.78 2.10 -0.98
CA PRO A 317 -21.20 1.76 -1.05
C PRO A 317 -21.95 2.16 0.23
N TRP A 318 -22.00 3.44 0.56
CA TRP A 318 -22.64 3.96 1.76
C TRP A 318 -24.06 3.43 1.96
N GLY A 319 -24.31 2.78 3.12
CA GLY A 319 -25.59 2.16 3.47
C GLY A 319 -25.90 0.85 2.74
N LYS A 320 -24.93 0.32 1.96
CA LYS A 320 -25.02 -0.96 1.25
C LYS A 320 -23.74 -1.80 1.40
N GLU A 321 -22.99 -1.53 2.46
CA GLU A 321 -21.78 -2.26 2.80
C GLU A 321 -22.07 -3.74 3.01
N ASP A 322 -21.16 -4.62 2.64
CA ASP A 322 -21.18 -6.01 3.06
C ASP A 322 -20.96 -6.09 4.57
N GLN A 323 -22.05 -6.24 5.33
CA GLN A 323 -22.02 -6.15 6.79
C GLN A 323 -21.22 -7.29 7.44
N GLU A 324 -21.16 -8.46 6.79
CA GLU A 324 -20.36 -9.58 7.29
C GLU A 324 -18.87 -9.28 7.14
N LEU A 325 -18.40 -8.84 5.96
CA LEU A 325 -17.02 -8.44 5.75
C LEU A 325 -16.61 -7.24 6.61
N LEU A 326 -17.51 -6.26 6.78
CA LEU A 326 -17.25 -5.10 7.62
C LEU A 326 -17.07 -5.50 9.09
N SER A 327 -17.95 -6.35 9.61
CA SER A 327 -17.85 -6.88 10.97
C SER A 327 -16.57 -7.70 11.15
N PHE A 328 -16.24 -8.55 10.20
CA PHE A 328 -15.02 -9.34 10.20
C PHE A 328 -13.75 -8.47 10.24
N HIS A 329 -13.65 -7.42 9.40
CA HIS A 329 -12.51 -6.52 9.42
C HIS A 329 -12.36 -5.81 10.77
N LYS A 330 -13.47 -5.39 11.39
CA LYS A 330 -13.44 -4.77 12.72
C LYS A 330 -12.84 -5.71 13.76
N GLU A 331 -13.28 -6.97 13.80
CA GLU A 331 -12.74 -7.98 14.73
C GLU A 331 -11.25 -8.26 14.46
N ALA A 332 -10.86 -8.43 13.20
CA ALA A 332 -9.46 -8.67 12.83
C ALA A 332 -8.55 -7.48 13.21
N ILE A 333 -9.03 -6.24 13.04
CA ILE A 333 -8.33 -5.01 13.47
C ILE A 333 -8.24 -4.97 15.01
N CYS A 334 -9.29 -5.33 15.74
CA CYS A 334 -9.24 -5.41 17.20
C CYS A 334 -8.18 -6.41 17.66
N ILE A 335 -8.14 -7.62 17.08
CA ILE A 335 -7.13 -8.63 17.40
C ILE A 335 -5.72 -8.06 17.17
N HIS A 336 -5.48 -7.35 16.04
CA HIS A 336 -4.18 -6.73 15.78
C HIS A 336 -3.81 -5.70 16.87
N LYS A 337 -4.75 -4.81 17.22
CA LYS A 337 -4.51 -3.74 18.21
C LYS A 337 -4.33 -4.26 19.62
N ASP A 338 -5.06 -5.31 20.00
CA ASP A 338 -5.03 -5.87 21.35
C ASP A 338 -3.83 -6.79 21.59
N ASN A 339 -3.07 -7.11 20.54
CA ASN A 339 -1.89 -7.98 20.61
C ASN A 339 -0.64 -7.30 20.02
N PRO A 340 0.08 -6.49 20.84
CA PRO A 340 1.27 -5.75 20.37
C PRO A 340 2.35 -6.62 19.72
N VAL A 341 2.44 -7.90 20.06
CA VAL A 341 3.34 -8.86 19.41
C VAL A 341 3.11 -8.95 17.89
N LEU A 342 1.92 -8.63 17.41
CA LEU A 342 1.63 -8.55 15.96
C LEU A 342 2.24 -7.31 15.30
N THR A 343 2.57 -6.28 16.07
CA THR A 343 3.22 -5.07 15.56
C THR A 343 4.74 -5.25 15.47
N TYR A 344 5.39 -5.71 16.54
CA TYR A 344 6.86 -5.73 16.61
C TYR A 344 7.49 -7.07 16.97
N GLY A 345 6.70 -8.11 17.19
CA GLY A 345 7.21 -9.46 17.48
C GLY A 345 7.94 -10.09 16.30
N SER A 346 8.81 -11.02 16.61
CA SER A 346 9.50 -11.87 15.64
C SER A 346 8.52 -12.71 14.83
N THR A 347 8.94 -13.16 13.66
CA THR A 347 8.15 -14.04 12.81
C THR A 347 8.93 -15.28 12.38
N CYS A 348 8.28 -16.43 12.32
CA CYS A 348 8.88 -17.65 11.77
C CYS A 348 7.81 -18.53 11.11
N PHE A 349 8.20 -19.26 10.07
CA PHE A 349 7.35 -20.29 9.48
C PHE A 349 7.39 -21.58 10.34
N LEU A 350 6.23 -22.23 10.46
CA LEU A 350 6.04 -23.44 11.28
C LEU A 350 5.80 -24.68 10.43
N SER A 351 4.70 -24.72 9.67
CA SER A 351 4.36 -25.81 8.76
C SER A 351 4.05 -25.27 7.36
N LEU A 352 4.48 -26.03 6.35
CA LEU A 352 4.35 -25.68 4.94
C LEU A 352 3.95 -26.92 4.15
N GLU A 353 2.76 -26.90 3.59
CA GLU A 353 2.25 -27.92 2.67
C GLU A 353 1.53 -27.22 1.49
N HIS A 354 1.19 -27.95 0.46
CA HIS A 354 0.41 -27.40 -0.63
C HIS A 354 -0.94 -26.84 -0.11
N GLN A 355 -1.24 -25.56 -0.37
CA GLN A 355 -2.43 -24.83 0.09
C GLN A 355 -2.61 -24.77 1.62
N LEU A 356 -1.54 -25.05 2.37
CA LEU A 356 -1.55 -24.96 3.83
C LEU A 356 -0.25 -24.35 4.32
N LEU A 357 -0.36 -23.30 5.15
CA LEU A 357 0.81 -22.75 5.81
C LEU A 357 0.47 -22.34 7.25
N SER A 358 1.50 -22.32 8.08
CA SER A 358 1.41 -21.74 9.42
C SER A 358 2.68 -20.97 9.75
N TYR A 359 2.51 -19.91 10.55
CA TYR A 359 3.59 -19.08 11.05
C TYR A 359 3.31 -18.61 12.47
N GLY A 360 4.37 -18.24 13.16
CA GLY A 360 4.31 -17.67 14.51
C GLY A 360 4.70 -16.22 14.53
N ARG A 361 4.05 -15.44 15.40
CA ARG A 361 4.45 -14.09 15.82
C ARG A 361 4.74 -14.17 17.32
N PHE A 362 5.91 -13.76 17.75
CA PHE A 362 6.31 -13.98 19.13
C PHE A 362 7.35 -12.97 19.64
N ASP A 363 7.30 -12.74 20.92
CA ASP A 363 8.32 -12.08 21.73
C ASP A 363 8.64 -12.96 22.97
N GLU A 364 9.27 -12.41 23.98
CA GLU A 364 9.62 -13.15 25.20
C GLU A 364 8.41 -13.61 26.02
N GLU A 365 7.29 -12.87 25.94
CA GLU A 365 6.11 -13.09 26.78
C GLU A 365 4.89 -13.61 26.00
N ASN A 366 4.77 -13.23 24.71
CA ASN A 366 3.57 -13.47 23.93
C ASN A 366 3.87 -14.29 22.69
N GLN A 367 3.04 -15.27 22.39
CA GLN A 367 3.13 -16.08 21.19
C GLN A 367 1.76 -16.20 20.54
N ILE A 368 1.71 -15.90 19.25
CA ILE A 368 0.55 -16.08 18.39
C ILE A 368 0.93 -17.02 17.24
N VAL A 369 0.09 -17.99 16.99
CA VAL A 369 0.20 -18.92 15.85
C VAL A 369 -0.94 -18.68 14.90
N VAL A 370 -0.62 -18.52 13.63
CA VAL A 370 -1.58 -18.35 12.55
C VAL A 370 -1.49 -19.55 11.62
N VAL A 371 -2.63 -20.09 11.25
CA VAL A 371 -2.73 -21.24 10.33
C VAL A 371 -3.72 -20.89 9.24
N VAL A 372 -3.36 -21.19 7.99
CA VAL A 372 -4.19 -20.96 6.80
C VAL A 372 -4.32 -22.28 6.03
N ASN A 373 -5.54 -22.72 5.80
CA ASN A 373 -5.88 -23.84 4.93
C ASN A 373 -6.70 -23.33 3.73
N ASN A 374 -6.02 -23.00 2.64
CA ASN A 374 -6.65 -22.50 1.41
C ASN A 374 -7.19 -23.65 0.51
N SER A 375 -7.10 -24.91 0.98
CA SER A 375 -7.65 -26.04 0.22
C SER A 375 -9.17 -26.17 0.40
N ARG A 376 -9.80 -26.86 -0.55
CA ARG A 376 -11.24 -27.20 -0.47
C ARG A 376 -11.51 -28.48 0.34
N GLU A 377 -10.49 -28.96 1.05
CA GLU A 377 -10.57 -30.18 1.85
C GLU A 377 -10.29 -29.88 3.31
N GLU A 378 -10.89 -30.68 4.19
CA GLU A 378 -10.53 -30.72 5.60
C GLU A 378 -9.10 -31.26 5.75
N ARG A 379 -8.30 -30.64 6.60
CA ARG A 379 -6.90 -31.00 6.81
C ARG A 379 -6.60 -31.24 8.28
N GLU A 380 -5.83 -32.27 8.57
CA GLU A 380 -5.25 -32.50 9.88
C GLU A 380 -3.76 -32.11 9.84
N VAL A 381 -3.31 -31.31 10.81
CA VAL A 381 -1.95 -30.79 10.84
C VAL A 381 -1.32 -30.86 12.23
N ASN A 382 -0.06 -31.24 12.28
CA ASN A 382 0.78 -31.18 13.47
C ASN A 382 1.75 -30.00 13.33
N ILE A 383 1.52 -28.95 14.09
CA ILE A 383 2.29 -27.70 13.97
C ILE A 383 3.38 -27.66 15.04
N PRO A 384 4.68 -27.53 14.68
CA PRO A 384 5.79 -27.43 15.61
C PRO A 384 5.87 -26.03 16.22
N VAL A 385 4.93 -25.71 17.12
CA VAL A 385 4.77 -24.35 17.70
C VAL A 385 5.94 -23.93 18.60
N TRP A 386 6.73 -24.89 19.07
CA TRP A 386 7.98 -24.62 19.80
C TRP A 386 8.96 -23.71 19.03
N LYS A 387 8.91 -23.70 17.70
CA LYS A 387 9.72 -22.80 16.86
C LYS A 387 9.38 -21.33 17.07
N ALA A 388 8.15 -21.03 17.51
CA ALA A 388 7.68 -19.70 17.86
C ALA A 388 7.69 -19.46 19.38
N SER A 389 8.60 -20.11 20.10
CA SER A 389 8.78 -19.98 21.56
C SER A 389 7.55 -20.38 22.39
N VAL A 390 6.58 -21.10 21.81
CA VAL A 390 5.43 -21.63 22.55
C VAL A 390 5.92 -22.72 23.52
N PRO A 391 5.54 -22.67 24.81
CA PRO A 391 5.92 -23.69 25.78
C PRO A 391 5.54 -25.11 25.35
N PRO A 392 6.37 -26.12 25.63
CA PRO A 392 6.15 -27.49 25.16
C PRO A 392 4.87 -28.15 25.72
N PHE A 393 4.38 -27.66 26.86
CA PHE A 393 3.13 -28.09 27.50
C PHE A 393 2.36 -26.85 27.96
N CYS A 394 1.38 -26.45 27.20
CA CYS A 394 0.52 -25.32 27.49
C CYS A 394 -0.85 -25.47 26.79
N THR A 395 -1.69 -24.49 26.93
CA THR A 395 -2.90 -24.32 26.13
C THR A 395 -2.82 -23.05 25.29
N MET A 396 -3.45 -23.08 24.12
CA MET A 396 -3.63 -21.92 23.27
C MET A 396 -5.12 -21.65 23.10
N GLU A 397 -5.54 -20.40 23.29
CA GLU A 397 -6.88 -19.95 23.00
C GLU A 397 -7.01 -19.54 21.54
N ARG A 398 -8.18 -19.76 20.96
CA ARG A 398 -8.50 -19.32 19.62
C ARG A 398 -9.11 -17.92 19.65
N LEU A 399 -8.39 -16.94 19.09
CA LEU A 399 -8.88 -15.58 18.94
C LEU A 399 -9.86 -15.46 17.76
N MET A 400 -9.62 -16.21 16.67
CA MET A 400 -10.48 -16.19 15.48
C MET A 400 -10.39 -17.50 14.71
N LEU A 401 -11.50 -17.91 14.12
CA LEU A 401 -11.62 -18.92 13.07
C LEU A 401 -12.39 -18.32 11.90
N THR A 402 -11.81 -18.28 10.71
CA THR A 402 -12.53 -17.99 9.47
C THR A 402 -13.01 -19.29 8.84
N LEU A 403 -14.06 -19.20 8.05
CA LEU A 403 -14.70 -20.32 7.35
C LEU A 403 -15.05 -19.88 5.93
N GLU A 404 -15.39 -20.83 5.07
CA GLU A 404 -15.89 -20.54 3.73
C GLU A 404 -17.07 -19.54 3.75
N ASN A 405 -17.95 -19.64 4.76
CA ASN A 405 -19.15 -18.81 4.89
C ASN A 405 -19.20 -18.11 6.27
N GLY A 406 -18.24 -17.22 6.53
CA GLY A 406 -18.25 -16.40 7.74
C GLY A 406 -17.04 -16.62 8.65
N PHE A 407 -17.15 -16.18 9.90
CA PHE A 407 -16.10 -16.30 10.90
C PHE A 407 -16.68 -16.49 12.31
N SER A 408 -15.84 -16.88 13.25
CA SER A 408 -16.20 -17.07 14.66
C SER A 408 -15.08 -16.60 15.57
N THR A 409 -15.46 -15.88 16.61
CA THR A 409 -14.60 -15.50 17.75
C THR A 409 -15.01 -16.25 19.04
N ASN A 410 -15.82 -17.30 18.92
CA ASN A 410 -16.23 -18.11 20.06
C ASN A 410 -15.03 -18.76 20.72
N ASP A 411 -15.06 -18.84 22.05
CA ASP A 411 -14.00 -19.45 22.85
C ASP A 411 -13.75 -20.90 22.43
N ALA A 412 -12.49 -21.21 22.23
CA ALA A 412 -11.99 -22.57 22.06
C ALA A 412 -10.54 -22.63 22.49
N VAL A 413 -10.14 -23.72 23.11
CA VAL A 413 -8.79 -23.94 23.59
C VAL A 413 -8.21 -25.26 23.05
N TYR A 414 -6.93 -25.24 22.78
CA TYR A 414 -6.20 -26.37 22.21
C TYR A 414 -4.95 -26.67 23.03
N GLY A 415 -4.74 -27.93 23.33
CA GLY A 415 -3.56 -28.35 24.09
C GLY A 415 -2.32 -28.51 23.23
N VAL A 416 -1.21 -27.94 23.67
CA VAL A 416 0.12 -28.16 23.11
C VAL A 416 0.79 -29.30 23.90
N ARG A 417 1.35 -30.30 23.20
CA ARG A 417 2.07 -31.41 23.79
C ARG A 417 3.41 -31.61 23.12
N ASN A 418 4.48 -31.64 23.91
CA ASN A 418 5.86 -31.70 23.42
C ASN A 418 6.18 -30.64 22.34
N GLY A 419 5.62 -29.42 22.47
CA GLY A 419 5.81 -28.35 21.52
C GLY A 419 5.07 -28.51 20.19
N ILE A 420 4.15 -29.50 20.10
CA ILE A 420 3.33 -29.76 18.92
C ILE A 420 1.87 -29.41 19.21
N LEU A 421 1.27 -28.66 18.31
CA LEU A 421 -0.16 -28.36 18.30
C LEU A 421 -0.81 -29.18 17.18
N TYR A 422 -1.78 -30.02 17.56
CA TYR A 422 -2.61 -30.75 16.60
C TYR A 422 -3.89 -29.97 16.32
N LEU A 423 -4.18 -29.77 15.04
CA LEU A 423 -5.42 -29.11 14.59
C LEU A 423 -6.10 -29.91 13.48
N LYS A 424 -7.42 -29.87 13.51
CA LYS A 424 -8.29 -30.27 12.42
C LYS A 424 -8.91 -29.01 11.81
N LEU A 425 -8.60 -28.72 10.56
CA LEU A 425 -8.91 -27.48 9.87
C LEU A 425 -10.02 -27.71 8.85
N PRO A 426 -11.12 -26.96 8.90
CA PRO A 426 -12.11 -26.95 7.84
C PRO A 426 -11.53 -26.50 6.49
N PRO A 427 -12.22 -26.76 5.37
CA PRO A 427 -11.88 -26.15 4.08
C PRO A 427 -11.91 -24.62 4.14
N VAL A 428 -11.03 -23.96 3.40
CA VAL A 428 -10.98 -22.49 3.26
C VAL A 428 -11.12 -21.78 4.60
N CYS A 429 -10.14 -21.97 5.46
CA CYS A 429 -10.15 -21.40 6.80
C CYS A 429 -8.81 -20.83 7.23
N SER A 430 -8.87 -19.86 8.13
CA SER A 430 -7.71 -19.41 8.90
C SER A 430 -8.01 -19.46 10.39
N MET A 431 -6.99 -19.68 11.19
CA MET A 431 -7.11 -19.71 12.64
C MET A 431 -6.01 -18.85 13.27
N ILE A 432 -6.39 -17.98 14.22
CA ILE A 432 -5.46 -17.19 15.04
C ILE A 432 -5.53 -17.76 16.46
N LEU A 433 -4.38 -18.19 16.98
CA LEU A 433 -4.24 -18.84 18.28
C LEU A 433 -3.24 -18.09 19.13
N LYS A 434 -3.51 -17.89 20.41
CA LYS A 434 -2.63 -17.22 21.37
C LYS A 434 -2.34 -18.15 22.54
N THR A 435 -1.10 -18.16 23.04
CA THR A 435 -0.73 -18.86 24.27
C THR A 435 -1.42 -18.24 25.49
N LEU A 436 -2.03 -19.09 26.38
CA LEU A 436 -2.62 -18.67 27.63
C LEU A 436 -1.58 -18.60 28.75
#